data_4632e1913ef1a446576b7f2ba129df6b
#
_entry.id   4632e1913ef1a446576b7f2ba129df6b
#
_cell.length_a   1.000
_cell.length_b   1.000
_cell.length_c   1.000
_cell.angle_alpha   90.00
_cell.angle_beta   90.00
_cell.angle_gamma   90.00
#
_symmetry.space_group_name_H-M   'P 1'
#
loop_
_entity.id
_entity.type
_entity.pdbx_description
1 polymer ?
#
loop_
_entity_poly.entity_id
_entity_poly.type
_entity_poly.pdbx_seq_one_letter_code
_entity_poly.pdbx_strand_id
1 'polypeptide(L)' 'MYKVRGYAFESLEQAQIAQKEVEKIRYIRSKTKMDDPDAVLQIYRKLILQEVFETPVGIEFLKGLQEYLHTIPY' A
#
# COMPACT_ATOMS: atom_id res chain seq x y z
N MET A 1 -3.25 17.83 15.11
CA MET A 1 -3.12 16.41 14.73
C MET A 1 -3.88 16.17 13.41
N TYR A 2 -3.26 15.49 12.48
CA TYR A 2 -3.82 15.27 11.15
C TYR A 2 -4.11 13.78 11.00
N LYS A 3 -5.32 13.43 10.54
CA LYS A 3 -5.71 12.01 10.40
C LYS A 3 -5.87 11.64 8.93
N VAL A 4 -5.29 10.51 8.56
CA VAL A 4 -5.43 9.91 7.23
C VAL A 4 -5.72 8.43 7.43
N ARG A 5 -6.88 7.96 6.98
CA ARG A 5 -7.28 6.55 7.07
C ARG A 5 -7.20 5.99 8.50
N GLY A 6 -7.54 6.81 9.49
CA GLY A 6 -7.53 6.39 10.88
C GLY A 6 -6.18 6.49 11.56
N TYR A 7 -5.12 6.81 10.84
CA TYR A 7 -3.80 7.06 11.41
C TYR A 7 -3.65 8.54 11.73
N ALA A 8 -3.07 8.85 12.88
CA ALA A 8 -2.82 10.22 13.32
C ALA A 8 -1.38 10.61 13.01
N PHE A 9 -1.19 11.79 12.44
CA PHE A 9 0.12 12.33 12.12
C PHE A 9 0.29 13.67 12.82
N GLU A 10 1.44 13.88 13.44
CA GLU A 10 1.75 15.12 14.12
C GLU A 10 2.16 16.22 13.15
N SER A 11 2.71 15.84 12.00
CA SER A 11 3.21 16.76 10.99
C SER A 11 2.25 16.80 9.80
N LEU A 12 1.96 18.01 9.32
CA LEU A 12 1.17 18.19 8.10
C LEU A 12 1.89 17.55 6.90
N GLU A 13 3.20 17.65 6.86
CA GLU A 13 3.99 17.06 5.79
C GLU A 13 3.80 15.53 5.74
N GLN A 14 3.86 14.87 6.88
CA GLN A 14 3.64 13.42 6.96
C GLN A 14 2.22 13.05 6.56
N ALA A 15 1.24 13.82 6.98
CA ALA A 15 -0.15 13.58 6.60
C ALA A 15 -0.35 13.73 5.10
N GLN A 16 0.32 14.69 4.47
CA GLN A 16 0.24 14.86 3.01
C GLN A 16 0.88 13.70 2.26
N ILE A 17 2.00 13.19 2.76
CA ILE A 17 2.63 11.99 2.21
C ILE A 17 1.68 10.80 2.31
N ALA A 18 1.06 10.62 3.46
CA ALA A 18 0.09 9.54 3.68
C ALA A 18 -1.11 9.66 2.73
N GLN A 19 -1.60 10.88 2.50
CA GLN A 19 -2.70 11.11 1.58
C GLN A 19 -2.33 10.73 0.14
N LYS A 20 -1.11 11.05 -0.27
CA LYS A 20 -0.60 10.63 -1.58
C LYS A 20 -0.50 9.11 -1.68
N GLU A 21 -0.15 8.44 -0.59
CA GLU A 21 -0.12 6.98 -0.56
C GLU A 21 -1.51 6.38 -0.73
N VAL A 22 -2.53 7.00 -0.13
CA VAL A 22 -3.93 6.59 -0.35
C VAL A 22 -4.27 6.65 -1.84
N GLU A 23 -3.87 7.71 -2.52
CA GLU A 23 -4.13 7.87 -3.95
C GLU A 23 -3.37 6.83 -4.77
N LYS A 24 -2.13 6.55 -4.42
CA LYS A 24 -1.34 5.50 -5.07
C LYS A 24 -1.98 4.14 -4.91
N ILE A 25 -2.45 3.82 -3.71
CA ILE A 25 -3.13 2.55 -3.43
C ILE A 25 -4.38 2.43 -4.29
N ARG A 26 -5.17 3.49 -4.37
CA ARG A 26 -6.38 3.51 -5.19
C ARG A 26 -6.07 3.26 -6.65
N TYR A 27 -5.03 3.91 -7.15
CA TYR A 27 -4.56 3.72 -8.53
C TYR A 27 -4.13 2.28 -8.77
N ILE A 28 -3.31 1.73 -7.87
CA ILE A 28 -2.83 0.35 -7.97
C ILE A 28 -3.99 -0.62 -8.03
N ARG A 29 -4.98 -0.45 -7.14
CA ARG A 29 -6.15 -1.33 -7.11
C ARG A 29 -6.97 -1.24 -8.40
N SER A 30 -7.01 -0.07 -9.02
CA SER A 30 -7.77 0.11 -10.26
C SER A 30 -7.06 -0.51 -11.47
N LYS A 31 -5.73 -0.69 -11.41
CA LYS A 31 -4.93 -1.19 -12.53
C LYS A 31 -4.45 -2.62 -12.36
N THR A 32 -4.59 -3.17 -11.17
CA THR A 32 -4.10 -4.51 -10.85
C THR A 32 -5.27 -5.42 -10.55
N LYS A 33 -5.29 -6.62 -11.12
CA LYS A 33 -6.27 -7.64 -10.76
C LYS A 33 -5.90 -8.19 -9.38
N MET A 34 -6.59 -7.72 -8.36
CA MET A 34 -6.29 -8.07 -6.97
C MET A 34 -6.66 -9.52 -6.63
N ASP A 35 -7.39 -10.19 -7.51
CA ASP A 35 -7.73 -11.60 -7.37
C ASP A 35 -6.78 -12.52 -8.16
N ASP A 36 -5.81 -11.95 -8.87
CA ASP A 36 -4.81 -12.71 -9.63
C ASP A 36 -3.50 -12.73 -8.84
N PRO A 37 -3.08 -13.90 -8.30
CA PRO A 37 -1.85 -13.98 -7.49
C PRO A 37 -0.59 -13.50 -8.22
N ASP A 38 -0.47 -13.79 -9.50
CA ASP A 38 0.70 -13.38 -10.26
C ASP A 38 0.77 -11.86 -10.39
N ALA A 39 -0.36 -11.21 -10.67
CA ALA A 39 -0.41 -9.76 -10.77
C ALA A 39 -0.09 -9.11 -9.42
N VAL A 40 -0.64 -9.65 -8.33
CA VAL A 40 -0.37 -9.15 -6.98
C VAL A 40 1.11 -9.32 -6.63
N LEU A 41 1.71 -10.46 -6.95
CA LEU A 41 3.11 -10.70 -6.67
C LEU A 41 4.00 -9.71 -7.41
N GLN A 42 3.73 -9.46 -8.69
CA GLN A 42 4.51 -8.53 -9.48
C GLN A 42 4.43 -7.11 -8.92
N ILE A 43 3.24 -6.64 -8.58
CA ILE A 43 3.10 -5.29 -8.04
C ILE A 43 3.74 -5.19 -6.65
N TYR A 44 3.62 -6.22 -5.83
CA TYR A 44 4.22 -6.25 -4.50
C TYR A 44 5.75 -6.10 -4.60
N ARG A 45 6.38 -6.88 -5.45
CA ARG A 45 7.84 -6.81 -5.67
C ARG A 45 8.26 -5.43 -6.14
N LYS A 46 7.51 -4.84 -7.07
CA LYS A 46 7.81 -3.52 -7.59
C LYS A 46 7.73 -2.45 -6.50
N LEU A 47 6.69 -2.52 -5.67
CA LEU A 47 6.51 -1.55 -4.59
C LEU A 47 7.63 -1.66 -3.55
N ILE A 48 8.07 -2.87 -3.23
CA ILE A 48 9.17 -3.08 -2.30
C ILE A 48 10.48 -2.54 -2.87
N LEU A 49 10.78 -2.85 -4.13
CA LEU A 49 12.03 -2.41 -4.77
C LEU A 49 12.12 -0.90 -4.91
N GLN A 50 11.00 -0.25 -5.20
CA GLN A 50 10.97 1.20 -5.40
C GLN A 50 10.75 1.99 -4.12
N GLU A 51 10.56 1.31 -3.01
CA GLU A 51 10.30 1.95 -1.70
C GLU A 51 9.23 3.03 -1.81
N VAL A 52 8.10 2.67 -2.44
CA VAL A 52 7.03 3.61 -2.77
C VAL A 52 6.30 4.13 -1.53
N PHE A 53 6.23 3.33 -0.48
CA PHE A 53 5.48 3.67 0.73
C PHE A 53 6.41 3.86 1.92
N GLU A 54 6.16 4.90 2.70
CA GLU A 54 6.95 5.22 3.88
C GLU A 54 6.11 5.52 5.12
N THR A 55 4.79 5.69 4.98
CA THR A 55 3.90 5.91 6.13
C THR A 55 3.16 4.62 6.49
N PRO A 56 2.56 4.54 7.71
CA PRO A 56 1.78 3.36 8.08
C PRO A 56 0.65 3.03 7.12
N VAL A 57 0.10 4.01 6.42
CA VAL A 57 -0.98 3.81 5.45
C VAL A 57 -0.52 2.87 4.34
N GLY A 58 0.62 3.19 3.70
CA GLY A 58 1.14 2.37 2.61
C GLY A 58 1.73 1.06 3.10
N ILE A 59 2.39 1.08 4.26
CA ILE A 59 2.98 -0.13 4.84
C ILE A 59 1.89 -1.14 5.17
N GLU A 60 0.74 -0.70 5.66
CA GLU A 60 -0.39 -1.60 5.93
C GLU A 60 -0.91 -2.23 4.63
N PHE A 61 -0.94 -1.46 3.55
CA PHE A 61 -1.33 -1.99 2.24
C PHE A 61 -0.36 -3.09 1.79
N LEU A 62 0.95 -2.86 1.92
CA LEU A 62 1.95 -3.87 1.59
C LEU A 62 1.79 -5.12 2.43
N LYS A 63 1.51 -4.94 3.72
CA LYS A 63 1.29 -6.06 4.64
C LYS A 63 0.08 -6.89 4.20
N GLY A 64 -0.99 -6.22 3.78
CA GLY A 64 -2.17 -6.90 3.25
C GLY A 64 -1.87 -7.71 2.00
N LEU A 65 -1.05 -7.18 1.09
CA LEU A 65 -0.62 -7.92 -0.10
C LEU A 65 0.22 -9.14 0.29
N GLN A 66 1.12 -8.97 1.25
CA GLN A 66 1.96 -10.07 1.73
C GLN A 66 1.11 -11.18 2.32
N GLU A 67 0.14 -10.84 3.15
CA GLU A 67 -0.76 -11.81 3.76
C GLU A 67 -1.56 -12.56 2.70
N TYR A 68 -2.07 -11.84 1.69
CA TYR A 68 -2.79 -12.46 0.60
C TYR A 68 -1.92 -13.49 -0.12
N LEU A 69 -0.67 -13.14 -0.43
CA LEU A 69 0.25 -14.03 -1.13
C LEU A 69 0.59 -15.25 -0.29
N HIS A 70 0.64 -15.12 1.03
CA HIS A 70 0.91 -16.22 1.93
C HIS A 70 -0.24 -17.22 2.06
N THR A 71 -1.47 -16.80 1.75
CA THR A 71 -2.64 -17.68 1.82
C THR A 71 -2.81 -18.53 0.57
N ILE A 72 -2.04 -18.27 -0.48
CA ILE A 72 -2.16 -18.97 -1.75
C ILE A 72 -1.20 -20.17 -1.75
N PRO A 73 -1.72 -21.39 -1.94
CA PRO A 73 -0.85 -22.57 -2.03
C PRO A 73 -0.11 -22.57 -3.36
N TYR A 74 1.17 -22.80 -3.28
CA TYR A 74 2.02 -22.99 -4.45
C TYR A 74 2.42 -24.45 -4.58
#